data_25044c273cd6bc42dd2daa06f1164c9d
#
_entry.id   25044c273cd6bc42dd2daa06f1164c9d
#
_cell.length_a   1.000
_cell.length_b   1.000
_cell.length_c   1.000
_cell.angle_alpha   90.00
_cell.angle_beta   90.00
_cell.angle_gamma   90.00
#
_symmetry.space_group_name_H-M   'P 1'
#
loop_
_entity.id
_entity.type
_entity.pdbx_description
1 polymer ?
#
loop_
_entity_poly.entity_id
_entity_poly.type
_entity_poly.pdbx_seq_one_letter_code
_entity_poly.pdbx_strand_id
1 'polypeptide(L)'
;MLPRLSTLALIIALAAPAAAQDTRVWNFDDNPEAPALGFGAPDSDDVVIAFSCEPSARRMTIVEAIASTKLNPGVSVPLKLSAGSVSLDLTGDAIASETDGTVSVEVTGPPNPRVFALLRAGPTLTIEVPGGKETIPLSGAASHVAAFERMCLGRR
;
A
#
# COMPACT_ATOMS: atom_id res chain seq x y z
N MET A 1 -73.01 -18.24 -2.24
CA MET A 1 -72.05 -17.75 -1.30
C MET A 1 -70.67 -18.33 -1.75
N LEU A 2 -69.85 -17.54 -2.45
CA LEU A 2 -68.47 -17.97 -2.83
C LEU A 2 -67.45 -17.33 -1.88
N PRO A 3 -66.48 -18.09 -1.34
CA PRO A 3 -65.40 -17.53 -0.54
C PRO A 3 -64.33 -16.86 -1.44
N ARG A 4 -64.00 -15.60 -1.11
CA ARG A 4 -62.86 -14.88 -1.71
C ARG A 4 -61.55 -15.39 -1.13
N LEU A 5 -60.73 -16.05 -1.94
CA LEU A 5 -59.32 -16.35 -1.60
C LEU A 5 -58.51 -15.06 -1.76
N SER A 6 -58.02 -14.53 -0.66
CA SER A 6 -57.01 -13.44 -0.67
C SER A 6 -55.62 -14.06 -0.80
N THR A 7 -54.98 -13.83 -1.94
CA THR A 7 -53.58 -14.24 -2.18
C THR A 7 -52.64 -13.22 -1.54
N LEU A 8 -51.97 -13.62 -0.48
CA LEU A 8 -50.94 -12.82 0.19
C LEU A 8 -49.62 -12.98 -0.59
N ALA A 9 -49.19 -11.93 -1.30
CA ALA A 9 -47.93 -11.92 -2.01
C ALA A 9 -46.79 -11.62 -1.01
N LEU A 10 -45.93 -12.62 -0.77
CA LEU A 10 -44.75 -12.50 0.06
C LEU A 10 -43.65 -11.83 -0.77
N ILE A 11 -43.32 -10.57 -0.48
CA ILE A 11 -42.18 -9.85 -1.11
C ILE A 11 -40.92 -10.22 -0.34
N ILE A 12 -40.07 -11.08 -0.94
CA ILE A 12 -38.74 -11.38 -0.43
C ILE A 12 -37.80 -10.27 -0.89
N ALA A 13 -37.40 -9.38 0.00
CA ALA A 13 -36.40 -8.37 -0.24
C ALA A 13 -35.01 -9.07 -0.22
N LEU A 14 -34.36 -9.19 -1.39
CA LEU A 14 -32.97 -9.60 -1.47
C LEU A 14 -32.09 -8.45 -0.93
N ALA A 15 -31.57 -8.61 0.28
CA ALA A 15 -30.51 -7.75 0.80
C ALA A 15 -29.20 -8.12 0.04
N ALA A 16 -28.77 -7.25 -0.88
CA ALA A 16 -27.46 -7.35 -1.48
C ALA A 16 -26.39 -7.09 -0.40
N PRO A 17 -25.33 -7.92 -0.28
CA PRO A 17 -24.26 -7.63 0.63
C PRO A 17 -23.61 -6.30 0.23
N ALA A 18 -23.57 -5.33 1.13
CA ALA A 18 -22.79 -4.12 0.96
C ALA A 18 -21.30 -4.55 0.91
N ALA A 19 -20.68 -4.46 -0.26
CA ALA A 19 -19.23 -4.61 -0.37
C ALA A 19 -18.61 -3.49 0.48
N ALA A 20 -17.81 -3.87 1.48
CA ALA A 20 -17.03 -2.92 2.26
C ALA A 20 -16.16 -2.12 1.28
N GLN A 21 -16.39 -0.81 1.19
CA GLN A 21 -15.56 0.05 0.35
C GLN A 21 -14.18 0.14 1.00
N ASP A 22 -13.13 -0.13 0.23
CA ASP A 22 -11.76 0.10 0.65
C ASP A 22 -11.58 1.62 0.84
N THR A 23 -11.32 2.04 2.07
CA THR A 23 -11.16 3.44 2.45
C THR A 23 -9.72 3.90 2.39
N ARG A 24 -8.78 3.00 2.03
CA ARG A 24 -7.36 3.30 1.94
C ARG A 24 -7.06 4.25 0.79
N VAL A 25 -6.18 5.21 1.03
CA VAL A 25 -5.80 6.27 0.09
C VAL A 25 -4.29 6.52 0.14
N TRP A 26 -3.76 7.22 -0.86
CA TRP A 26 -2.40 7.75 -0.82
C TRP A 26 -2.37 9.02 0.02
N ASN A 27 -1.49 9.02 1.02
CA ASN A 27 -1.21 10.15 1.90
C ASN A 27 0.21 10.62 1.65
N PHE A 28 0.41 11.94 1.59
CA PHE A 28 1.72 12.55 1.42
C PHE A 28 2.02 13.47 2.60
N ASP A 29 3.09 13.16 3.32
CA ASP A 29 3.69 14.02 4.33
C ASP A 29 4.83 14.80 3.68
N ASP A 30 4.71 16.13 3.63
CA ASP A 30 5.66 17.04 3.03
C ASP A 30 6.69 17.59 4.04
N ASN A 31 6.89 16.92 5.16
CA ASN A 31 7.94 17.26 6.10
C ASN A 31 9.31 17.28 5.40
N PRO A 32 10.03 18.42 5.35
CA PRO A 32 11.26 18.54 4.58
C PRO A 32 12.41 17.67 5.11
N GLU A 33 12.37 17.26 6.37
CA GLU A 33 13.39 16.41 6.98
C GLU A 33 13.13 14.92 6.75
N ALA A 34 11.85 14.54 6.62
CA ALA A 34 11.42 13.17 6.45
C ALA A 34 10.15 13.06 5.59
N PRO A 35 10.20 13.47 4.29
CA PRO A 35 9.02 13.34 3.43
C PRO A 35 8.62 11.89 3.27
N ALA A 36 7.31 11.63 3.27
CA ALA A 36 6.78 10.29 3.13
C ALA A 36 5.55 10.24 2.22
N LEU A 37 5.45 9.16 1.45
CA LEU A 37 4.30 8.84 0.60
C LEU A 37 3.83 7.43 0.92
N GLY A 38 2.64 7.28 1.49
CA GLY A 38 2.10 6.00 1.94
C GLY A 38 0.71 5.72 1.42
N PHE A 39 0.37 4.43 1.25
CA PHE A 39 -0.96 3.96 0.97
C PHE A 39 -1.51 3.19 2.18
N GLY A 40 -2.63 3.65 2.72
CA GLY A 40 -3.25 3.07 3.90
C GLY A 40 -4.55 3.78 4.28
N ALA A 41 -5.16 3.33 5.38
CA ALA A 41 -6.33 3.98 5.91
C ALA A 41 -5.95 5.31 6.57
N PRO A 42 -6.69 6.40 6.30
CA PRO A 42 -6.43 7.70 6.91
C PRO A 42 -6.49 7.63 8.45
N ASP A 43 -5.60 8.37 9.10
CA ASP A 43 -5.56 8.52 10.57
C ASP A 43 -5.48 7.18 11.33
N SER A 44 -4.82 6.18 10.74
CA SER A 44 -4.66 4.85 11.34
C SER A 44 -3.28 4.27 11.06
N ASP A 45 -2.92 3.21 11.80
CA ASP A 45 -1.69 2.44 11.60
C ASP A 45 -1.83 1.40 10.46
N ASP A 46 -3.00 1.34 9.79
CA ASP A 46 -3.22 0.44 8.64
C ASP A 46 -2.56 1.01 7.39
N VAL A 47 -1.27 0.75 7.25
CA VAL A 47 -0.44 1.12 6.11
C VAL A 47 -0.06 -0.13 5.34
N VAL A 48 -0.40 -0.18 4.06
CA VAL A 48 -0.04 -1.28 3.15
C VAL A 48 1.40 -1.15 2.66
N ILE A 49 1.78 0.06 2.26
CA ILE A 49 3.15 0.39 1.83
C ILE A 49 3.44 1.87 2.07
N ALA A 50 4.64 2.17 2.53
CA ALA A 50 5.14 3.52 2.68
C ALA A 50 6.53 3.67 2.08
N PHE A 51 6.77 4.80 1.47
CA PHE A 51 8.06 5.27 0.96
C PHE A 51 8.42 6.52 1.74
N SER A 52 9.56 6.53 2.40
CA SER A 52 10.06 7.69 3.14
C SER A 52 11.49 8.00 2.77
N CYS A 53 11.91 9.23 2.98
CA CYS A 53 13.29 9.65 2.76
C CYS A 53 13.80 10.46 3.94
N GLU A 54 15.10 10.38 4.14
CA GLU A 54 15.88 11.31 4.96
C GLU A 54 16.90 12.00 4.03
N PRO A 55 16.57 13.18 3.46
CA PRO A 55 17.40 13.84 2.47
C PRO A 55 18.81 14.16 2.97
N SER A 56 18.95 14.56 4.24
CA SER A 56 20.23 14.84 4.90
C SER A 56 21.14 13.62 5.00
N ALA A 57 20.55 12.44 5.24
CA ALA A 57 21.25 11.16 5.32
C ALA A 57 21.36 10.47 3.95
N ARG A 58 20.73 11.01 2.89
CA ARG A 58 20.60 10.39 1.58
C ARG A 58 20.07 8.95 1.67
N ARG A 59 19.08 8.76 2.51
CA ARG A 59 18.46 7.46 2.80
C ARG A 59 17.01 7.46 2.37
N MET A 60 16.60 6.37 1.74
CA MET A 60 15.21 6.04 1.44
C MET A 60 14.87 4.74 2.16
N THR A 61 13.70 4.69 2.76
CA THR A 61 13.14 3.49 3.37
C THR A 61 11.81 3.16 2.70
N ILE A 62 11.61 1.89 2.38
CA ILE A 62 10.34 1.35 1.89
C ILE A 62 9.89 0.33 2.92
N VAL A 63 8.70 0.51 3.47
CA VAL A 63 8.07 -0.45 4.38
C VAL A 63 6.79 -0.97 3.74
N GLU A 64 6.64 -2.28 3.63
CA GLU A 64 5.39 -2.92 3.25
C GLU A 64 4.86 -3.78 4.39
N ALA A 65 3.55 -3.87 4.53
CA ALA A 65 2.87 -4.60 5.61
C ALA A 65 1.68 -5.43 5.07
N ILE A 66 1.83 -6.01 3.87
CA ILE A 66 0.79 -6.89 3.32
C ILE A 66 0.74 -8.22 4.07
N ALA A 67 -0.44 -8.84 4.10
CA ALA A 67 -0.59 -10.13 4.72
C ALA A 67 0.29 -11.20 4.04
N SER A 68 1.08 -11.91 4.84
CA SER A 68 1.94 -12.99 4.38
C SER A 68 1.91 -14.18 5.33
N THR A 69 2.03 -15.38 4.76
CA THR A 69 2.05 -16.65 5.50
C THR A 69 3.46 -17.23 5.66
N LYS A 70 4.50 -16.57 5.10
CA LYS A 70 5.86 -17.10 5.02
C LYS A 70 6.95 -16.13 5.48
N LEU A 71 6.59 -14.97 6.02
CA LEU A 71 7.56 -14.06 6.60
C LEU A 71 7.94 -14.51 8.02
N ASN A 72 9.24 -14.59 8.26
CA ASN A 72 9.79 -14.86 9.59
C ASN A 72 10.63 -13.64 10.01
N PRO A 73 10.38 -13.05 11.18
CA PRO A 73 11.15 -11.90 11.66
C PRO A 73 12.65 -12.19 11.75
N GLY A 74 13.44 -11.17 11.44
CA GLY A 74 14.90 -11.23 11.50
C GLY A 74 15.57 -11.89 10.28
N VAL A 75 14.80 -12.21 9.23
CA VAL A 75 15.31 -12.81 8.00
C VAL A 75 15.22 -11.83 6.84
N SER A 76 16.28 -11.73 6.04
CA SER A 76 16.24 -10.96 4.78
C SER A 76 15.42 -11.70 3.73
N VAL A 77 14.48 -11.00 3.10
CA VAL A 77 13.53 -11.56 2.15
C VAL A 77 13.42 -10.72 0.88
N PRO A 78 13.03 -11.32 -0.26
CA PRO A 78 12.76 -10.56 -1.48
C PRO A 78 11.45 -9.77 -1.34
N LEU A 79 11.49 -8.51 -1.78
CA LEU A 79 10.34 -7.65 -2.01
C LEU A 79 10.32 -7.28 -3.50
N LYS A 80 9.27 -7.67 -4.20
CA LYS A 80 9.08 -7.27 -5.59
C LYS A 80 7.94 -6.27 -5.71
N LEU A 81 8.24 -5.15 -6.36
CA LEU A 81 7.29 -4.11 -6.70
C LEU A 81 7.16 -4.00 -8.20
N SER A 82 5.94 -3.95 -8.73
CA SER A 82 5.72 -3.80 -10.18
C SER A 82 4.51 -2.93 -10.50
N ALA A 83 4.66 -2.07 -11.52
CA ALA A 83 3.60 -1.23 -12.05
C ALA A 83 3.85 -0.99 -13.55
N GLY A 84 2.83 -1.22 -14.38
CA GLY A 84 2.98 -1.14 -15.83
C GLY A 84 4.16 -1.97 -16.33
N SER A 85 5.12 -1.31 -16.99
CA SER A 85 6.35 -1.96 -17.49
C SER A 85 7.55 -1.85 -16.54
N VAL A 86 7.39 -1.24 -15.37
CA VAL A 86 8.47 -1.05 -14.39
C VAL A 86 8.37 -2.12 -13.32
N SER A 87 9.50 -2.76 -13.03
CA SER A 87 9.64 -3.72 -11.93
C SER A 87 10.90 -3.44 -11.13
N LEU A 88 10.80 -3.61 -9.81
CA LEU A 88 11.89 -3.52 -8.86
C LEU A 88 11.96 -4.81 -8.06
N ASP A 89 13.11 -5.47 -8.11
CA ASP A 89 13.43 -6.60 -7.23
C ASP A 89 14.35 -6.06 -6.13
N LEU A 90 13.86 -6.06 -4.91
CA LEU A 90 14.53 -5.51 -3.73
C LEU A 90 14.76 -6.64 -2.72
N THR A 91 15.65 -6.39 -1.78
CA THR A 91 15.84 -7.26 -0.61
C THR A 91 15.67 -6.40 0.63
N GLY A 92 14.82 -6.83 1.54
CA GLY A 92 14.54 -6.16 2.80
C GLY A 92 14.60 -7.12 3.97
N ASP A 93 14.51 -6.59 5.16
CA ASP A 93 14.49 -7.37 6.39
C ASP A 93 13.05 -7.50 6.89
N ALA A 94 12.66 -8.71 7.24
CA ALA A 94 11.36 -8.98 7.86
C ALA A 94 11.40 -8.56 9.34
N ILE A 95 10.52 -7.62 9.71
CA ILE A 95 10.47 -7.01 11.04
C ILE A 95 9.12 -7.29 11.69
N ALA A 96 9.12 -7.82 12.91
CA ALA A 96 7.90 -7.99 13.69
C ALA A 96 7.47 -6.67 14.33
N SER A 97 6.19 -6.34 14.23
CA SER A 97 5.57 -5.29 15.02
C SER A 97 5.52 -5.71 16.50
N GLU A 98 5.97 -4.86 17.38
CA GLU A 98 5.91 -5.09 18.84
C GLU A 98 4.46 -5.00 19.38
N THR A 99 3.57 -4.36 18.63
CA THR A 99 2.21 -4.05 19.09
C THR A 99 1.23 -5.18 18.81
N ASP A 100 1.26 -5.76 17.62
CA ASP A 100 0.26 -6.73 17.15
C ASP A 100 0.87 -8.03 16.60
N GLY A 101 2.21 -8.10 16.51
CA GLY A 101 2.92 -9.27 16.01
C GLY A 101 2.84 -9.45 14.49
N THR A 102 2.30 -8.47 13.75
CA THR A 102 2.37 -8.48 12.28
C THR A 102 3.81 -8.39 11.81
N VAL A 103 4.12 -8.94 10.65
CA VAL A 103 5.48 -8.90 10.08
C VAL A 103 5.45 -8.07 8.82
N SER A 104 6.26 -6.99 8.80
CA SER A 104 6.48 -6.13 7.65
C SER A 104 7.83 -6.41 7.01
N VAL A 105 8.05 -5.96 5.76
CA VAL A 105 9.38 -5.96 5.14
C VAL A 105 9.86 -4.53 4.98
N GLU A 106 11.05 -4.26 5.51
CA GLU A 106 11.71 -2.97 5.40
C GLU A 106 12.92 -3.06 4.46
N VAL A 107 12.96 -2.17 3.47
CA VAL A 107 14.10 -1.98 2.56
C VAL A 107 14.69 -0.60 2.80
N THR A 108 15.96 -0.54 3.18
CA THR A 108 16.67 0.73 3.39
C THR A 108 17.86 0.83 2.43
N GLY A 109 18.05 2.00 1.81
CA GLY A 109 19.15 2.25 0.88
C GLY A 109 19.18 3.71 0.40
N PRO A 110 20.06 4.04 -0.56
CA PRO A 110 20.06 5.36 -1.17
C PRO A 110 18.78 5.59 -1.98
N PRO A 111 18.32 6.86 -2.15
CA PRO A 111 17.17 7.18 -2.98
C PRO A 111 17.32 6.60 -4.39
N ASN A 112 16.36 5.78 -4.79
CA ASN A 112 16.40 5.06 -6.06
C ASN A 112 15.44 5.73 -7.07
N PRO A 113 15.92 6.34 -8.18
CA PRO A 113 15.07 6.97 -9.18
C PRO A 113 14.01 6.04 -9.79
N ARG A 114 14.25 4.72 -9.82
CA ARG A 114 13.28 3.76 -10.33
C ARG A 114 12.05 3.61 -9.45
N VAL A 115 12.14 3.93 -8.16
CA VAL A 115 10.95 3.98 -7.27
C VAL A 115 9.98 5.05 -7.75
N PHE A 116 10.48 6.25 -8.09
CA PHE A 116 9.61 7.33 -8.59
C PHE A 116 9.04 7.01 -9.98
N ALA A 117 9.82 6.33 -10.84
CA ALA A 117 9.34 5.84 -12.12
C ALA A 117 8.24 4.78 -11.94
N LEU A 118 8.40 3.85 -10.99
CA LEU A 118 7.40 2.83 -10.64
C LEU A 118 6.07 3.48 -10.21
N LEU A 119 6.12 4.48 -9.32
CA LEU A 119 4.94 5.17 -8.81
C LEU A 119 4.16 5.97 -9.88
N ARG A 120 4.74 6.14 -11.09
CA ARG A 120 4.11 6.78 -12.27
C ARG A 120 3.76 5.80 -13.38
N ALA A 121 4.13 4.52 -13.25
CA ALA A 121 4.20 3.61 -14.40
C ALA A 121 2.87 2.98 -14.82
N GLY A 122 1.79 3.13 -14.05
CA GLY A 122 0.53 2.48 -14.40
C GLY A 122 -0.61 2.82 -13.46
N PRO A 123 -1.75 2.16 -13.63
CA PRO A 123 -2.92 2.40 -12.79
C PRO A 123 -2.82 1.69 -11.43
N THR A 124 -2.00 0.66 -11.31
CA THR A 124 -1.87 -0.15 -10.10
C THR A 124 -0.42 -0.49 -9.78
N LEU A 125 -0.13 -0.66 -8.49
CA LEU A 125 1.11 -1.20 -7.95
C LEU A 125 0.84 -2.60 -7.39
N THR A 126 1.60 -3.57 -7.84
CA THR A 126 1.62 -4.92 -7.28
C THR A 126 2.82 -5.07 -6.35
N ILE A 127 2.57 -5.56 -5.15
CA ILE A 127 3.51 -5.81 -4.08
C ILE A 127 3.56 -7.32 -3.86
N GLU A 128 4.74 -7.92 -3.91
CA GLU A 128 4.92 -9.35 -3.70
C GLU A 128 6.05 -9.61 -2.70
N VAL A 129 5.75 -10.42 -1.70
CA VAL A 129 6.71 -10.98 -0.72
C VAL A 129 6.51 -12.50 -0.63
N PRO A 130 7.41 -13.26 -0.02
CA PRO A 130 7.19 -14.69 0.20
C PRO A 130 5.86 -14.96 0.91
N GLY A 131 4.94 -15.63 0.22
CA GLY A 131 3.62 -15.99 0.77
C GLY A 131 2.59 -14.87 0.85
N GLY A 132 2.87 -13.69 0.28
CA GLY A 132 1.98 -12.54 0.21
C GLY A 132 2.02 -11.85 -1.15
N LYS A 133 0.85 -11.37 -1.59
CA LYS A 133 0.70 -10.54 -2.79
C LYS A 133 -0.50 -9.64 -2.65
N GLU A 134 -0.32 -8.36 -2.93
CA GLU A 134 -1.40 -7.38 -2.96
C GLU A 134 -1.25 -6.45 -4.17
N THR A 135 -2.37 -5.97 -4.70
CA THR A 135 -2.39 -4.98 -5.78
C THR A 135 -3.24 -3.81 -5.32
N ILE A 136 -2.64 -2.62 -5.33
CA ILE A 136 -3.25 -1.38 -4.88
C ILE A 136 -3.35 -0.37 -6.03
N PRO A 137 -4.31 0.57 -6.02
CA PRO A 137 -4.41 1.62 -7.01
C PRO A 137 -3.26 2.63 -6.86
N LEU A 138 -2.72 3.12 -7.98
CA LEU A 138 -1.79 4.26 -8.02
C LEU A 138 -2.51 5.60 -8.25
N SER A 139 -3.85 5.57 -8.41
CA SER A 139 -4.66 6.79 -8.43
C SER A 139 -4.51 7.53 -7.09
N GLY A 140 -4.20 8.82 -7.15
CA GLY A 140 -3.88 9.63 -5.97
C GLY A 140 -2.37 9.76 -5.68
N ALA A 141 -1.54 8.73 -5.95
CA ALA A 141 -0.08 8.86 -5.83
C ALA A 141 0.50 9.88 -6.81
N ALA A 142 0.07 9.85 -8.06
CA ALA A 142 0.66 10.61 -9.17
C ALA A 142 0.78 12.12 -8.91
N SER A 143 -0.18 12.72 -8.18
CA SER A 143 -0.15 14.14 -7.80
C SER A 143 0.97 14.49 -6.83
N HIS A 144 1.46 13.54 -6.06
CA HIS A 144 2.45 13.72 -5.00
C HIS A 144 3.86 13.30 -5.39
N VAL A 145 3.99 12.35 -6.34
CA VAL A 145 5.29 11.75 -6.69
C VAL A 145 6.34 12.79 -7.11
N ALA A 146 5.96 13.83 -7.84
CA ALA A 146 6.90 14.87 -8.27
C ALA A 146 7.46 15.70 -7.10
N ALA A 147 6.62 16.01 -6.11
CA ALA A 147 7.04 16.72 -4.90
C ALA A 147 7.91 15.79 -4.03
N PHE A 148 7.49 14.57 -3.80
CA PHE A 148 8.22 13.55 -3.05
C PHE A 148 9.62 13.31 -3.65
N GLU A 149 9.72 13.12 -4.98
CA GLU A 149 11.01 12.93 -5.67
C GLU A 149 11.96 14.12 -5.48
N ARG A 150 11.45 15.37 -5.64
CA ARG A 150 12.28 16.55 -5.43
C ARG A 150 12.86 16.62 -4.03
N MET A 151 12.03 16.32 -3.02
CA MET A 151 12.44 16.34 -1.61
C MET A 151 13.44 15.23 -1.31
N CYS A 152 13.18 14.01 -1.75
CA CYS A 152 14.08 12.87 -1.57
C CYS A 152 15.45 13.05 -2.23
N LEU A 153 15.50 13.68 -3.40
CA LEU A 153 16.75 13.89 -4.14
C LEU A 153 17.44 15.22 -3.79
N GLY A 154 16.88 16.03 -2.88
CA GLY A 154 17.41 17.33 -2.50
C GLY A 154 17.51 18.31 -3.65
N ARG A 155 16.66 18.16 -4.69
CA ARG A 155 16.62 19.08 -5.84
C ARG A 155 15.75 20.28 -5.49
N ARG A 156 16.35 21.46 -5.47
CA ARG A 156 15.66 22.75 -5.31
C ARG A 156 15.08 23.22 -6.64
#